data_2214af0c1a31afaa456ca225872b29b6
#
_entry.id   2214af0c1a31afaa456ca225872b29b6
#
_cell.length_a   1.000
_cell.length_b   1.000
_cell.length_c   1.000
_cell.angle_alpha   90.00
_cell.angle_beta   90.00
_cell.angle_gamma   90.00
#
_symmetry.space_group_name_H-M   'P 1'
#
loop_
_entity.id
_entity.type
_entity.pdbx_description
1 polymer ?
#
loop_
_entity_poly.entity_id
_entity_poly.type
_entity_poly.pdbx_seq_one_letter_code
_entity_poly.pdbx_strand_id
1 'polypeptide(L)'
;MKKLLLFIFIIFLTGCTLPDIGNIAVVSSIAISHDKEVYTVYVKILATDDDNEDVILTKTCLKLDDCFYDITKNLSKKLYLTQMDLLVIDDDIEKKNIDEIINFFLSQKSSRNSFSIIATDKINDKIFKNEEKDINNMLDLSISTNAIVKRISFDSVLKDVLNFNISFIPYLKFDDVPEVISYKEIYENSKVLSKDESIAVNIIRGNLKNFTFVKDGKKYNLENCTTSYTVKDDVNIKFVCDYIGNDAVNILNINLEGITSDYLKNNDKNYLNYIYYKYKNSLKNNVNYNITVSVKKLKTNGGEMFG
;
A
#
# COMPACT_ATOMS: atom_id res chain seq x y z
N MET A 1 4.92 -46.03 37.28
CA MET A 1 4.22 -44.82 36.81
C MET A 1 5.15 -43.69 36.33
N LYS A 2 6.19 -43.25 37.05
CA LYS A 2 7.10 -42.16 36.61
C LYS A 2 7.82 -42.47 35.27
N LYS A 3 8.21 -43.67 34.99
CA LYS A 3 8.88 -44.08 33.72
C LYS A 3 7.91 -44.06 32.53
N LEU A 4 6.62 -44.36 32.74
CA LEU A 4 5.57 -44.29 31.72
C LEU A 4 5.24 -42.83 31.34
N LEU A 5 5.24 -41.95 32.32
CA LEU A 5 5.02 -40.51 32.12
C LEU A 5 6.14 -39.85 31.30
N LEU A 6 7.39 -40.26 31.53
CA LEU A 6 8.57 -39.84 30.78
C LEU A 6 8.47 -40.26 29.31
N PHE A 7 8.00 -41.48 29.05
CA PHE A 7 7.85 -42.01 27.68
C PHE A 7 6.75 -41.30 26.91
N ILE A 8 5.64 -40.92 27.57
CA ILE A 8 4.58 -40.12 26.96
C ILE A 8 5.09 -38.69 26.63
N PHE A 9 5.93 -38.11 27.50
CA PHE A 9 6.49 -36.77 27.26
C PHE A 9 7.46 -36.75 26.05
N ILE A 10 8.21 -37.83 25.83
CA ILE A 10 9.10 -37.97 24.68
C ILE A 10 8.30 -38.06 23.36
N ILE A 11 7.13 -38.70 23.36
CA ILE A 11 6.25 -38.78 22.16
C ILE A 11 5.68 -37.41 21.77
N PHE A 12 5.43 -36.52 22.74
CA PHE A 12 4.98 -35.15 22.46
C PHE A 12 6.10 -34.20 21.93
N LEU A 13 7.38 -34.59 22.11
CA LEU A 13 8.52 -33.80 21.63
C LEU A 13 8.88 -34.07 20.17
N THR A 14 8.34 -35.10 19.53
CA THR A 14 8.67 -35.47 18.14
C THR A 14 7.79 -34.82 17.09
N GLY A 15 6.97 -33.80 17.43
CA GLY A 15 5.88 -33.28 16.62
C GLY A 15 6.15 -32.07 15.74
N CYS A 16 7.36 -31.50 15.70
CA CYS A 16 7.68 -30.40 14.76
C CYS A 16 8.56 -30.93 13.61
N THR A 17 7.93 -31.42 12.55
CA THR A 17 8.61 -31.54 11.25
C THR A 17 8.74 -30.13 10.68
N LEU A 18 9.83 -29.43 10.97
CA LEU A 18 10.22 -28.26 10.20
C LEU A 18 10.34 -28.68 8.73
N PRO A 19 9.78 -27.94 7.78
CA PRO A 19 10.01 -28.24 6.36
C PRO A 19 11.52 -28.20 6.13
N ASP A 20 12.01 -29.22 5.44
CA ASP A 20 13.41 -29.31 5.05
C ASP A 20 13.77 -28.06 4.24
N ILE A 21 14.66 -27.23 4.76
CA ILE A 21 15.08 -25.94 4.17
C ILE A 21 15.60 -26.16 2.74
N GLY A 22 16.21 -27.30 2.45
CA GLY A 22 16.67 -27.65 1.10
C GLY A 22 15.54 -27.78 0.05
N ASN A 23 14.28 -27.95 0.48
CA ASN A 23 13.13 -28.15 -0.40
C ASN A 23 12.24 -26.90 -0.55
N ILE A 24 12.68 -25.74 -0.08
CA ILE A 24 11.96 -24.47 -0.22
C ILE A 24 12.74 -23.46 -1.05
N ALA A 25 12.04 -22.66 -1.81
CA ALA A 25 12.56 -21.49 -2.51
C ALA A 25 11.96 -20.21 -1.86
N VAL A 26 12.81 -19.43 -1.23
CA VAL A 26 12.39 -18.22 -0.50
C VAL A 26 12.11 -17.11 -1.51
N VAL A 27 10.87 -16.67 -1.59
CA VAL A 27 10.44 -15.60 -2.49
C VAL A 27 10.54 -14.25 -1.77
N SER A 28 11.23 -13.29 -2.38
CA SER A 28 11.31 -11.91 -1.88
C SER A 28 10.28 -10.99 -2.53
N SER A 29 10.05 -11.14 -3.83
CA SER A 29 9.09 -10.34 -4.56
C SER A 29 8.44 -11.09 -5.72
N ILE A 30 7.23 -10.65 -6.05
CA ILE A 30 6.46 -11.15 -7.20
C ILE A 30 6.01 -9.96 -8.02
N ALA A 31 6.07 -10.08 -9.36
CA ALA A 31 5.42 -9.13 -10.25
C ALA A 31 4.44 -9.88 -11.16
N ILE A 32 3.27 -9.29 -11.38
CA ILE A 32 2.17 -9.89 -12.15
C ILE A 32 1.68 -8.87 -13.16
N SER A 33 1.76 -9.22 -14.46
CA SER A 33 1.09 -8.50 -15.55
C SER A 33 0.00 -9.37 -16.16
N HIS A 34 -0.98 -8.71 -16.78
CA HIS A 34 -2.05 -9.39 -17.52
C HIS A 34 -2.33 -8.64 -18.81
N ASP A 35 -2.07 -9.28 -19.94
CA ASP A 35 -2.36 -8.76 -21.28
C ASP A 35 -3.12 -9.82 -22.09
N LYS A 36 -4.19 -9.41 -22.76
CA LYS A 36 -4.97 -10.23 -23.70
C LYS A 36 -5.31 -11.64 -23.17
N GLU A 37 -5.85 -11.72 -21.96
CA GLU A 37 -6.26 -12.98 -21.31
C GLU A 37 -5.07 -13.84 -20.80
N VAL A 38 -3.85 -13.30 -20.77
CA VAL A 38 -2.64 -14.04 -20.40
C VAL A 38 -1.95 -13.36 -19.22
N TYR A 39 -1.71 -14.12 -18.16
CA TYR A 39 -0.85 -13.69 -17.06
C TYR A 39 0.61 -13.93 -17.38
N THR A 40 1.45 -12.96 -17.05
CA THR A 40 2.91 -13.14 -16.94
C THR A 40 3.32 -12.89 -15.49
N VAL A 41 3.89 -13.92 -14.86
CA VAL A 41 4.32 -13.90 -13.46
C VAL A 41 5.83 -13.94 -13.40
N TYR A 42 6.40 -13.01 -12.67
CA TYR A 42 7.82 -12.95 -12.34
C TYR A 42 7.97 -13.22 -10.85
N VAL A 43 8.86 -14.13 -10.49
CA VAL A 43 9.13 -14.49 -9.09
C VAL A 43 10.63 -14.33 -8.84
N LYS A 44 10.98 -13.43 -7.92
CA LYS A 44 12.36 -13.28 -7.44
C LYS A 44 12.57 -14.19 -6.24
N ILE A 45 13.53 -15.07 -6.37
CA ILE A 45 13.95 -16.03 -5.36
C ILE A 45 15.29 -15.58 -4.80
N LEU A 46 15.38 -15.48 -3.48
CA LEU A 46 16.62 -15.14 -2.79
C LEU A 46 17.68 -16.22 -2.99
N ALA A 47 18.91 -15.78 -3.17
CA ALA A 47 20.08 -16.65 -3.15
C ALA A 47 20.10 -17.47 -1.84
N THR A 48 20.50 -18.73 -1.96
CA THR A 48 20.83 -19.59 -0.81
C THR A 48 22.34 -19.66 -0.68
N ASP A 49 22.85 -20.23 0.40
CA ASP A 49 24.30 -20.35 0.66
C ASP A 49 25.08 -21.02 -0.49
N ASP A 50 24.39 -21.81 -1.31
CA ASP A 50 24.96 -22.48 -2.50
C ASP A 50 24.86 -21.66 -3.79
N ASP A 51 23.95 -20.68 -3.84
CA ASP A 51 23.68 -19.82 -4.99
C ASP A 51 24.17 -18.40 -4.69
N ASN A 52 25.07 -17.84 -5.51
CA ASN A 52 25.68 -16.53 -5.26
C ASN A 52 24.78 -15.33 -5.66
N GLU A 53 23.69 -15.56 -6.40
CA GLU A 53 22.82 -14.48 -6.91
C GLU A 53 21.34 -14.85 -6.82
N ASP A 54 20.50 -13.84 -6.64
CA ASP A 54 19.05 -13.99 -6.70
C ASP A 54 18.60 -14.43 -8.10
N VAL A 55 17.59 -15.28 -8.15
CA VAL A 55 17.08 -15.84 -9.41
C VAL A 55 15.70 -15.25 -9.70
N ILE A 56 15.49 -14.77 -10.91
CA ILE A 56 14.20 -14.32 -11.41
C ILE A 56 13.63 -15.37 -12.36
N LEU A 57 12.48 -15.94 -11.98
CA LEU A 57 11.76 -16.88 -12.83
C LEU A 57 10.54 -16.21 -13.44
N THR A 58 10.32 -16.44 -14.72
CA THR A 58 9.20 -15.89 -15.46
C THR A 58 8.36 -17.00 -16.07
N LYS A 59 7.03 -16.89 -15.95
CA LYS A 59 6.06 -17.80 -16.59
C LYS A 59 4.87 -17.02 -17.12
N THR A 60 4.36 -17.52 -18.26
CA THR A 60 3.18 -16.97 -18.94
C THR A 60 2.12 -18.07 -19.04
N CYS A 61 0.90 -17.78 -18.59
CA CYS A 61 -0.19 -18.75 -18.43
C CYS A 61 -1.55 -18.10 -18.63
N LEU A 62 -2.59 -18.91 -18.93
CA LEU A 62 -3.96 -18.42 -19.01
C LEU A 62 -4.62 -18.21 -17.64
N LYS A 63 -4.14 -18.93 -16.61
CA LYS A 63 -4.61 -18.79 -15.23
C LYS A 63 -3.44 -18.55 -14.30
N LEU A 64 -3.65 -17.70 -13.32
CA LEU A 64 -2.62 -17.33 -12.36
C LEU A 64 -2.04 -18.54 -11.60
N ASP A 65 -2.92 -19.45 -11.14
CA ASP A 65 -2.52 -20.66 -10.41
C ASP A 65 -1.59 -21.57 -11.24
N ASP A 66 -1.85 -21.67 -12.56
CA ASP A 66 -1.05 -22.51 -13.47
C ASP A 66 0.40 -21.98 -13.55
N CYS A 67 0.57 -20.65 -13.54
CA CYS A 67 1.90 -20.02 -13.54
C CYS A 67 2.72 -20.44 -12.30
N PHE A 68 2.13 -20.33 -11.12
CA PHE A 68 2.81 -20.70 -9.88
C PHE A 68 3.05 -22.21 -9.78
N TYR A 69 2.12 -23.02 -10.27
CA TYR A 69 2.32 -24.47 -10.36
C TYR A 69 3.50 -24.82 -11.25
N ASP A 70 3.61 -24.23 -12.44
CA ASP A 70 4.70 -24.48 -13.37
C ASP A 70 6.06 -24.00 -12.84
N ILE A 71 6.10 -22.83 -12.16
CA ILE A 71 7.31 -22.36 -11.50
C ILE A 71 7.76 -23.36 -10.43
N THR A 72 6.85 -23.78 -9.58
CA THR A 72 7.13 -24.76 -8.50
C THR A 72 7.63 -26.09 -9.07
N LYS A 73 6.99 -26.59 -10.13
CA LYS A 73 7.37 -27.83 -10.80
C LYS A 73 8.79 -27.74 -11.39
N ASN A 74 9.13 -26.64 -12.02
CA ASN A 74 10.44 -26.43 -12.65
C ASN A 74 11.57 -26.31 -11.61
N LEU A 75 11.27 -25.70 -10.46
CA LEU A 75 12.23 -25.59 -9.35
C LEU A 75 12.44 -26.89 -8.59
N SER A 76 11.49 -27.83 -8.65
CA SER A 76 11.42 -28.99 -7.75
C SER A 76 11.46 -28.60 -6.26
N LYS A 77 11.13 -27.35 -5.93
CA LYS A 77 11.09 -26.75 -4.59
C LYS A 77 9.74 -26.05 -4.39
N LYS A 78 9.25 -26.01 -3.15
CA LYS A 78 8.03 -25.25 -2.80
C LYS A 78 8.37 -23.77 -2.68
N LEU A 79 7.54 -22.91 -3.28
CA LEU A 79 7.65 -21.47 -3.08
C LEU A 79 7.25 -21.12 -1.63
N TYR A 80 8.14 -20.41 -0.95
CA TYR A 80 7.93 -19.95 0.42
C TYR A 80 7.68 -18.45 0.44
N LEU A 81 6.40 -18.07 0.56
CA LEU A 81 5.93 -16.68 0.44
C LEU A 81 5.90 -15.91 1.77
N THR A 82 6.29 -16.56 2.88
CA THR A 82 6.23 -15.92 4.22
C THR A 82 7.17 -14.72 4.35
N GLN A 83 8.26 -14.70 3.58
CA GLN A 83 9.24 -13.62 3.57
C GLN A 83 9.09 -12.67 2.39
N MET A 84 8.01 -12.79 1.64
CA MET A 84 7.73 -11.87 0.55
C MET A 84 7.49 -10.45 1.09
N ASP A 85 8.21 -9.47 0.54
CA ASP A 85 8.16 -8.07 0.96
C ASP A 85 7.40 -7.19 -0.03
N LEU A 86 7.33 -7.61 -1.31
CA LEU A 86 6.77 -6.77 -2.37
C LEU A 86 5.96 -7.57 -3.39
N LEU A 87 4.76 -7.06 -3.71
CA LEU A 87 3.97 -7.44 -4.85
C LEU A 87 3.87 -6.26 -5.80
N VAL A 88 4.24 -6.45 -7.06
CA VAL A 88 4.10 -5.46 -8.13
C VAL A 88 3.01 -5.92 -9.09
N ILE A 89 2.06 -5.06 -9.39
CA ILE A 89 1.05 -5.32 -10.41
C ILE A 89 1.14 -4.31 -11.55
N ASP A 90 0.78 -4.76 -12.74
CA ASP A 90 0.65 -3.90 -13.91
C ASP A 90 -0.54 -2.93 -13.73
N ASP A 91 -0.44 -1.73 -14.28
CA ASP A 91 -1.51 -0.74 -14.16
C ASP A 91 -2.72 -1.05 -15.06
N ASP A 92 -2.59 -1.92 -16.06
CA ASP A 92 -3.68 -2.39 -16.92
C ASP A 92 -4.51 -3.54 -16.32
N ILE A 93 -4.15 -4.04 -15.12
CA ILE A 93 -4.88 -5.12 -14.47
C ILE A 93 -6.32 -4.70 -14.15
N GLU A 94 -7.29 -5.44 -14.69
CA GLU A 94 -8.73 -5.24 -14.48
C GLU A 94 -9.21 -5.81 -13.13
N LYS A 95 -10.40 -5.39 -12.70
CA LYS A 95 -11.04 -5.85 -11.46
C LYS A 95 -11.07 -7.37 -11.30
N LYS A 96 -11.48 -8.11 -12.34
CA LYS A 96 -11.54 -9.58 -12.30
C LYS A 96 -10.20 -10.23 -11.99
N ASN A 97 -9.11 -9.64 -12.51
CA ASN A 97 -7.76 -10.13 -12.30
C ASN A 97 -7.25 -9.77 -10.91
N ILE A 98 -7.65 -8.62 -10.36
CA ILE A 98 -7.40 -8.26 -8.96
C ILE A 98 -8.07 -9.28 -8.03
N ASP A 99 -9.32 -9.69 -8.31
CA ASP A 99 -10.01 -10.72 -7.54
C ASP A 99 -9.28 -12.08 -7.59
N GLU A 100 -8.74 -12.47 -8.75
CA GLU A 100 -7.93 -13.68 -8.89
C GLU A 100 -6.63 -13.58 -8.07
N ILE A 101 -5.94 -12.44 -8.12
CA ILE A 101 -4.72 -12.20 -7.33
C ILE A 101 -5.03 -12.27 -5.83
N ILE A 102 -6.11 -11.61 -5.39
CA ILE A 102 -6.55 -11.64 -3.99
C ILE A 102 -6.82 -13.09 -3.55
N ASN A 103 -7.60 -13.83 -4.33
CA ASN A 103 -7.96 -15.21 -4.02
C ASN A 103 -6.74 -16.12 -3.99
N PHE A 104 -5.79 -15.93 -4.92
CA PHE A 104 -4.53 -16.67 -4.93
C PHE A 104 -3.78 -16.49 -3.60
N PHE A 105 -3.49 -15.26 -3.19
CA PHE A 105 -2.74 -15.01 -1.94
C PHE A 105 -3.51 -15.44 -0.69
N LEU A 106 -4.82 -15.31 -0.65
CA LEU A 106 -5.65 -15.80 0.46
C LEU A 106 -5.63 -17.33 0.58
N SER A 107 -5.49 -18.04 -0.53
CA SER A 107 -5.42 -19.51 -0.55
C SER A 107 -4.05 -20.04 -0.07
N GLN A 108 -3.00 -19.21 -0.11
CA GLN A 108 -1.64 -19.62 0.26
C GLN A 108 -1.44 -19.63 1.77
N LYS A 109 -1.36 -20.84 2.36
CA LYS A 109 -1.13 -21.02 3.81
C LYS A 109 0.19 -20.43 4.31
N SER A 110 1.18 -20.27 3.44
CA SER A 110 2.51 -19.74 3.75
C SER A 110 2.66 -18.24 3.50
N SER A 111 1.61 -17.54 3.10
CA SER A 111 1.67 -16.10 2.84
C SER A 111 1.41 -15.29 4.11
N ARG A 112 2.26 -14.32 4.38
CA ARG A 112 1.96 -13.22 5.31
C ARG A 112 1.39 -12.08 4.49
N ASN A 113 0.12 -11.76 4.63
CA ASN A 113 -0.53 -10.68 3.87
C ASN A 113 -0.04 -9.26 4.24
N SER A 114 1.13 -9.14 4.88
CA SER A 114 1.75 -7.89 5.30
C SER A 114 2.75 -7.31 4.28
N PHE A 115 3.00 -8.00 3.16
CA PHE A 115 3.85 -7.48 2.10
C PHE A 115 3.27 -6.20 1.48
N SER A 116 4.15 -5.33 0.97
CA SER A 116 3.75 -4.12 0.25
C SER A 116 3.21 -4.47 -1.13
N ILE A 117 2.21 -3.70 -1.59
CA ILE A 117 1.70 -3.80 -2.95
C ILE A 117 1.84 -2.45 -3.66
N ILE A 118 2.32 -2.49 -4.89
CA ILE A 118 2.49 -1.32 -5.76
C ILE A 118 2.00 -1.63 -7.17
N ALA A 119 1.72 -0.58 -7.94
CA ALA A 119 1.45 -0.67 -9.37
C ALA A 119 2.53 0.05 -10.19
N THR A 120 2.70 -0.38 -11.43
CA THR A 120 3.59 0.26 -12.41
C THR A 120 3.00 0.18 -13.82
N ASP A 121 3.41 1.09 -14.69
CA ASP A 121 2.98 1.12 -16.11
C ASP A 121 3.62 -0.01 -16.94
N LYS A 122 4.72 -0.58 -16.47
CA LYS A 122 5.42 -1.63 -17.20
C LYS A 122 6.26 -2.50 -16.27
N ILE A 123 5.95 -3.78 -16.24
CA ILE A 123 6.79 -4.76 -15.57
C ILE A 123 7.99 -5.11 -16.46
N ASN A 124 9.18 -4.93 -15.92
CA ASN A 124 10.45 -5.23 -16.58
C ASN A 124 11.51 -5.61 -15.52
N ASP A 125 12.69 -6.07 -16.00
CA ASP A 125 13.78 -6.53 -15.13
C ASP A 125 14.35 -5.44 -14.22
N LYS A 126 14.12 -4.15 -14.51
CA LYS A 126 14.60 -3.04 -13.67
C LYS A 126 13.94 -3.03 -12.31
N ILE A 127 12.69 -3.56 -12.18
CA ILE A 127 11.98 -3.69 -10.91
C ILE A 127 12.81 -4.50 -9.92
N PHE A 128 13.39 -5.61 -10.40
CA PHE A 128 14.11 -6.56 -9.56
C PHE A 128 15.57 -6.19 -9.30
N LYS A 129 16.09 -5.13 -9.97
CA LYS A 129 17.42 -4.57 -9.69
C LYS A 129 17.47 -3.74 -8.42
N ASN A 130 16.31 -3.27 -7.96
CA ASN A 130 16.17 -2.55 -6.71
C ASN A 130 15.87 -3.54 -5.59
N GLU A 131 16.44 -3.30 -4.41
CA GLU A 131 16.05 -4.05 -3.23
C GLU A 131 14.63 -3.66 -2.79
N GLU A 132 13.84 -4.63 -2.40
CA GLU A 132 12.47 -4.42 -1.92
C GLU A 132 12.42 -3.45 -0.73
N LYS A 133 13.46 -3.50 0.10
CA LYS A 133 13.65 -2.59 1.24
C LYS A 133 13.80 -1.15 0.80
N ASP A 134 14.52 -0.88 -0.28
CA ASP A 134 14.72 0.48 -0.79
C ASP A 134 13.44 1.05 -1.37
N ILE A 135 12.65 0.24 -2.08
CA ILE A 135 11.33 0.62 -2.56
C ILE A 135 10.41 0.96 -1.37
N ASN A 136 10.40 0.12 -0.34
CA ASN A 136 9.61 0.37 0.86
C ASN A 136 10.05 1.65 1.59
N ASN A 137 11.35 1.92 1.69
CA ASN A 137 11.90 3.15 2.28
C ASN A 137 11.49 4.38 1.46
N MET A 138 11.51 4.30 0.12
CA MET A 138 11.03 5.39 -0.74
C MET A 138 9.56 5.72 -0.49
N LEU A 139 8.70 4.71 -0.32
CA LEU A 139 7.29 4.90 0.00
C LEU A 139 7.10 5.54 1.38
N ASP A 140 7.85 5.10 2.38
CA ASP A 140 7.79 5.65 3.73
C ASP A 140 8.30 7.10 3.79
N LEU A 141 9.27 7.48 2.92
CA LEU A 141 9.72 8.85 2.77
C LEU A 141 8.72 9.71 1.99
N SER A 142 8.06 9.18 0.98
CA SER A 142 7.13 9.93 0.12
C SER A 142 6.01 10.57 0.93
N ILE A 143 5.42 9.87 1.90
CA ILE A 143 4.34 10.42 2.72
C ILE A 143 4.80 11.59 3.58
N SER A 144 6.03 11.56 4.10
CA SER A 144 6.57 12.61 4.98
C SER A 144 7.18 13.80 4.23
N THR A 145 7.70 13.57 3.01
CA THR A 145 8.38 14.62 2.23
C THR A 145 7.44 15.42 1.32
N ASN A 146 6.41 14.80 0.76
CA ASN A 146 5.55 15.45 -0.22
C ASN A 146 4.06 15.05 -0.12
N ALA A 147 3.68 14.26 0.86
CA ALA A 147 2.31 13.81 1.12
C ALA A 147 1.66 12.99 -0.02
N ILE A 148 2.43 12.48 -0.99
CA ILE A 148 1.85 11.88 -2.20
C ILE A 148 1.33 10.49 -1.91
N VAL A 149 2.18 9.56 -1.44
CA VAL A 149 1.76 8.18 -1.19
C VAL A 149 2.26 7.68 0.16
N LYS A 150 1.48 6.77 0.75
CA LYS A 150 1.85 5.98 1.90
C LYS A 150 2.05 4.54 1.44
N ARG A 151 3.03 3.86 2.02
CA ARG A 151 3.18 2.41 1.85
C ARG A 151 1.90 1.69 2.27
N ILE A 152 1.40 0.80 1.42
CA ILE A 152 0.16 0.05 1.62
C ILE A 152 0.49 -1.44 1.62
N SER A 153 0.02 -2.16 2.63
CA SER A 153 0.12 -3.62 2.68
C SER A 153 -1.05 -4.28 1.96
N PHE A 154 -0.85 -5.48 1.47
CA PHE A 154 -1.90 -6.29 0.86
C PHE A 154 -3.11 -6.49 1.80
N ASP A 155 -2.88 -6.69 3.10
CA ASP A 155 -3.96 -6.77 4.11
C ASP A 155 -4.79 -5.48 4.18
N SER A 156 -4.16 -4.31 4.00
CA SER A 156 -4.88 -3.04 3.93
C SER A 156 -5.72 -2.92 2.66
N VAL A 157 -5.19 -3.36 1.52
CA VAL A 157 -5.94 -3.43 0.26
C VAL A 157 -7.16 -4.33 0.41
N LEU A 158 -6.97 -5.52 0.97
CA LEU A 158 -8.06 -6.46 1.20
C LEU A 158 -9.17 -5.85 2.07
N LYS A 159 -8.82 -5.17 3.16
CA LYS A 159 -9.77 -4.46 4.03
C LYS A 159 -10.51 -3.35 3.29
N ASP A 160 -9.79 -2.58 2.48
CA ASP A 160 -10.37 -1.49 1.68
C ASP A 160 -11.35 -2.02 0.63
N VAL A 161 -10.97 -3.06 -0.11
CA VAL A 161 -11.82 -3.68 -1.12
C VAL A 161 -13.09 -4.26 -0.50
N LEU A 162 -12.97 -4.96 0.63
CA LEU A 162 -14.12 -5.56 1.33
C LEU A 162 -15.07 -4.51 1.92
N ASN A 163 -14.54 -3.39 2.40
CA ASN A 163 -15.35 -2.37 3.08
C ASN A 163 -15.87 -1.27 2.14
N PHE A 164 -15.12 -0.93 1.10
CA PHE A 164 -15.39 0.25 0.26
C PHE A 164 -15.55 -0.08 -1.21
N ASN A 165 -15.23 -1.31 -1.65
CA ASN A 165 -15.18 -1.72 -3.05
C ASN A 165 -14.16 -0.91 -3.89
N ILE A 166 -13.14 -0.34 -3.23
CA ILE A 166 -12.08 0.50 -3.80
C ILE A 166 -10.86 0.43 -2.90
N SER A 167 -9.67 0.45 -3.46
CA SER A 167 -8.43 0.68 -2.73
C SER A 167 -7.46 1.53 -3.54
N PHE A 168 -6.46 2.08 -2.86
CA PHE A 168 -5.40 2.89 -3.46
C PHE A 168 -4.07 2.26 -3.14
N ILE A 169 -3.28 1.99 -4.17
CA ILE A 169 -1.92 1.47 -4.03
C ILE A 169 -0.91 2.44 -4.64
N PRO A 170 0.32 2.51 -4.12
CA PRO A 170 1.35 3.36 -4.69
C PRO A 170 1.59 3.01 -6.17
N TYR A 171 1.72 4.04 -7.01
CA TYR A 171 2.07 3.92 -8.41
C TYR A 171 3.48 4.46 -8.63
N LEU A 172 4.35 3.59 -9.12
CA LEU A 172 5.77 3.87 -9.35
C LEU A 172 6.10 3.69 -10.84
N LYS A 173 7.09 4.44 -11.30
CA LYS A 173 7.77 4.19 -12.58
C LYS A 173 9.16 3.64 -12.32
N PHE A 174 9.54 2.64 -13.09
CA PHE A 174 10.85 1.99 -13.01
C PHE A 174 11.66 2.26 -14.28
N ASP A 175 12.12 3.50 -14.38
CA ASP A 175 13.12 3.88 -15.40
C ASP A 175 14.54 3.55 -14.91
N ASP A 176 15.51 4.46 -15.01
CA ASP A 176 16.87 4.23 -14.48
C ASP A 176 16.91 4.34 -12.95
N VAL A 177 16.07 5.21 -12.39
CA VAL A 177 15.83 5.35 -10.95
C VAL A 177 14.33 5.23 -10.70
N PRO A 178 13.90 4.40 -9.74
CA PRO A 178 12.48 4.29 -9.43
C PRO A 178 11.94 5.61 -8.87
N GLU A 179 10.76 6.01 -9.36
CA GLU A 179 10.09 7.24 -8.95
C GLU A 179 8.67 6.97 -8.45
N VAL A 180 8.34 7.53 -7.28
CA VAL A 180 6.99 7.52 -6.73
C VAL A 180 6.17 8.63 -7.38
N ILE A 181 5.18 8.28 -8.16
CA ILE A 181 4.37 9.23 -8.95
C ILE A 181 3.12 9.67 -8.18
N SER A 182 2.27 8.71 -7.78
CA SER A 182 0.96 8.96 -7.20
C SER A 182 0.37 7.68 -6.59
N TYR A 183 -0.91 7.70 -6.27
CA TYR A 183 -1.69 6.47 -6.11
C TYR A 183 -2.29 6.00 -7.43
N LYS A 184 -2.45 4.69 -7.55
CA LYS A 184 -3.38 4.06 -8.46
C LYS A 184 -4.60 3.61 -7.67
N GLU A 185 -5.78 4.04 -8.11
CA GLU A 185 -7.03 3.45 -7.69
C GLU A 185 -7.18 2.08 -8.34
N ILE A 186 -7.49 1.09 -7.55
CA ILE A 186 -7.76 -0.27 -8.04
C ILE A 186 -9.15 -0.70 -7.66
N TYR A 187 -9.69 -1.63 -8.43
CA TYR A 187 -10.95 -2.33 -8.25
C TYR A 187 -12.15 -1.67 -8.97
N GLU A 188 -12.56 -0.43 -8.70
CA GLU A 188 -13.75 0.15 -9.34
C GLU A 188 -13.42 0.88 -10.65
N ASN A 189 -12.49 1.82 -10.63
CA ASN A 189 -12.19 2.66 -11.80
C ASN A 189 -10.83 2.41 -12.42
N SER A 190 -9.93 1.72 -11.74
CA SER A 190 -8.56 1.39 -12.19
C SER A 190 -7.77 2.60 -12.73
N LYS A 191 -7.86 3.73 -12.04
CA LYS A 191 -7.30 5.03 -12.48
C LYS A 191 -6.00 5.37 -11.75
N VAL A 192 -5.00 5.85 -12.49
CA VAL A 192 -3.84 6.52 -11.88
C VAL A 192 -4.26 7.94 -11.49
N LEU A 193 -4.12 8.26 -10.20
CA LEU A 193 -4.48 9.57 -9.66
C LEU A 193 -3.43 10.63 -10.02
N SER A 194 -3.85 11.88 -10.06
CA SER A 194 -2.92 13.01 -10.03
C SER A 194 -2.26 13.13 -8.65
N LYS A 195 -1.20 13.92 -8.57
CA LYS A 195 -0.53 14.23 -7.32
C LYS A 195 -1.48 14.87 -6.30
N ASP A 196 -2.31 15.83 -6.73
CA ASP A 196 -3.26 16.52 -5.87
C ASP A 196 -4.37 15.58 -5.39
N GLU A 197 -4.88 14.70 -6.25
CA GLU A 197 -5.85 13.67 -5.85
C GLU A 197 -5.23 12.71 -4.81
N SER A 198 -3.96 12.34 -4.96
CA SER A 198 -3.24 11.50 -3.99
C SER A 198 -3.09 12.18 -2.62
N ILE A 199 -2.76 13.48 -2.61
CA ILE A 199 -2.73 14.28 -1.38
C ILE A 199 -4.12 14.33 -0.74
N ALA A 200 -5.18 14.55 -1.52
CA ALA A 200 -6.56 14.58 -1.02
C ALA A 200 -6.95 13.24 -0.37
N VAL A 201 -6.62 12.10 -1.00
CA VAL A 201 -6.81 10.76 -0.41
C VAL A 201 -6.14 10.67 0.96
N ASN A 202 -4.89 11.11 1.07
CA ASN A 202 -4.16 11.05 2.32
C ASN A 202 -4.74 11.95 3.41
N ILE A 203 -5.22 13.15 3.07
CA ILE A 203 -5.93 14.05 4.00
C ILE A 203 -7.21 13.38 4.48
N ILE A 204 -8.05 12.92 3.55
CA ILE A 204 -9.36 12.34 3.86
C ILE A 204 -9.21 11.06 4.68
N ARG A 205 -8.24 10.21 4.38
CA ARG A 205 -8.00 8.95 5.10
C ARG A 205 -7.21 9.11 6.40
N GLY A 206 -6.77 10.33 6.74
CA GLY A 206 -6.03 10.60 7.97
C GLY A 206 -4.62 9.99 7.98
N ASN A 207 -4.02 9.84 6.80
CA ASN A 207 -2.68 9.27 6.66
C ASN A 207 -1.56 10.26 6.99
N LEU A 208 -1.84 11.57 6.97
CA LEU A 208 -0.85 12.61 7.17
C LEU A 208 -0.68 12.94 8.65
N LYS A 209 0.58 12.98 9.10
CA LYS A 209 0.96 13.45 10.44
C LYS A 209 1.90 14.64 10.36
N ASN A 210 3.02 14.47 9.66
CA ASN A 210 3.99 15.51 9.38
C ASN A 210 4.34 15.40 7.90
N PHE A 211 4.34 16.50 7.18
CA PHE A 211 4.70 16.48 5.76
C PHE A 211 5.13 17.87 5.27
N THR A 212 5.83 17.88 4.14
CA THR A 212 6.17 19.13 3.44
C THR A 212 5.20 19.33 2.28
N PHE A 213 4.53 20.48 2.28
CA PHE A 213 3.72 20.92 1.16
C PHE A 213 4.49 21.95 0.34
N VAL A 214 4.53 21.77 -0.98
CA VAL A 214 5.22 22.70 -1.89
C VAL A 214 4.19 23.42 -2.73
N LYS A 215 4.22 24.78 -2.68
CA LYS A 215 3.39 25.64 -3.52
C LYS A 215 4.19 26.83 -4.00
N ASP A 216 4.06 27.15 -5.29
CA ASP A 216 4.72 28.27 -5.95
C ASP A 216 6.24 28.32 -5.65
N GLY A 217 6.88 27.13 -5.62
CA GLY A 217 8.30 26.98 -5.31
C GLY A 217 8.67 27.12 -3.82
N LYS A 218 7.72 27.47 -2.95
CA LYS A 218 7.93 27.58 -1.51
C LYS A 218 7.58 26.27 -0.79
N LYS A 219 8.39 25.89 0.19
CA LYS A 219 8.17 24.72 1.04
C LYS A 219 7.53 25.13 2.37
N TYR A 220 6.48 24.41 2.76
CA TYR A 220 5.76 24.59 4.01
C TYR A 220 5.80 23.27 4.79
N ASN A 221 6.46 23.26 5.95
CA ASN A 221 6.50 22.11 6.82
C ASN A 221 5.28 22.12 7.74
N LEU A 222 4.43 21.13 7.58
CA LEU A 222 3.20 20.96 8.36
C LEU A 222 3.40 19.81 9.34
N GLU A 223 3.02 20.03 10.59
CA GLU A 223 3.24 19.09 11.69
C GLU A 223 1.93 18.87 12.47
N ASN A 224 1.91 17.80 13.28
CA ASN A 224 0.77 17.45 14.11
C ASN A 224 -0.57 17.42 13.36
N CYS A 225 -0.53 17.00 12.11
CA CYS A 225 -1.70 16.94 11.26
C CYS A 225 -2.66 15.85 11.75
N THR A 226 -3.94 16.19 11.81
CA THR A 226 -4.99 15.27 12.23
C THR A 226 -6.23 15.42 11.36
N THR A 227 -6.83 14.29 10.99
CA THR A 227 -8.15 14.24 10.38
C THR A 227 -9.15 13.71 11.40
N SER A 228 -10.25 14.41 11.57
CA SER A 228 -11.36 13.98 12.42
C SER A 228 -12.67 14.04 11.66
N TYR A 229 -13.62 13.20 12.07
CA TYR A 229 -14.93 13.09 11.44
C TYR A 229 -16.02 13.37 12.48
N THR A 230 -17.03 14.14 12.06
CA THR A 230 -18.26 14.31 12.84
C THR A 230 -19.43 13.99 11.92
N VAL A 231 -20.26 13.03 12.32
CA VAL A 231 -21.38 12.54 11.52
C VAL A 231 -22.69 12.86 12.23
N LYS A 232 -23.49 13.72 11.61
CA LYS A 232 -24.89 13.99 11.96
C LYS A 232 -25.79 13.54 10.82
N ASP A 233 -26.30 14.47 10.04
CA ASP A 233 -27.02 14.20 8.79
C ASP A 233 -26.06 14.02 7.63
N ASP A 234 -24.89 14.68 7.70
CA ASP A 234 -23.80 14.66 6.74
C ASP A 234 -22.48 14.30 7.42
N VAL A 235 -21.46 13.96 6.61
CA VAL A 235 -20.10 13.70 7.08
C VAL A 235 -19.32 15.01 7.08
N ASN A 236 -18.89 15.47 8.25
CA ASN A 236 -18.03 16.62 8.39
C ASN A 236 -16.60 16.15 8.64
N ILE A 237 -15.70 16.49 7.73
CA ILE A 237 -14.28 16.16 7.76
C ILE A 237 -13.53 17.41 8.22
N LYS A 238 -12.74 17.30 9.29
CA LYS A 238 -11.91 18.39 9.77
C LYS A 238 -10.46 17.96 9.74
N PHE A 239 -9.64 18.64 8.93
CA PHE A 239 -8.20 18.47 8.85
C PHE A 239 -7.49 19.66 9.47
N VAL A 240 -6.59 19.42 10.40
CA VAL A 240 -5.88 20.45 11.15
C VAL A 240 -4.41 20.13 11.20
N CYS A 241 -3.55 21.12 10.87
CA CYS A 241 -2.10 21.03 11.02
C CYS A 241 -1.56 22.24 11.76
N ASP A 242 -0.41 22.07 12.37
CA ASP A 242 0.44 23.15 12.87
C ASP A 242 1.47 23.53 11.80
N TYR A 243 1.82 24.82 11.75
CA TYR A 243 2.80 25.36 10.82
C TYR A 243 3.76 26.31 11.55
N ILE A 244 5.07 26.11 11.32
CA ILE A 244 6.14 26.96 11.85
C ILE A 244 6.71 27.75 10.68
N GLY A 245 6.47 29.07 10.62
CA GLY A 245 6.99 29.91 9.54
C GLY A 245 6.33 31.29 9.48
N ASN A 246 6.81 32.15 8.59
CA ASN A 246 6.41 33.57 8.52
C ASN A 246 5.36 33.86 7.46
N ASP A 247 5.04 32.90 6.56
CA ASP A 247 4.21 33.15 5.38
C ASP A 247 2.71 32.88 5.59
N ALA A 248 1.91 33.23 4.58
CA ALA A 248 0.47 33.31 4.67
C ALA A 248 -0.22 31.93 4.84
N VAL A 249 -0.67 31.64 6.04
CA VAL A 249 -1.41 30.44 6.44
C VAL A 249 -2.71 30.27 5.66
N ASN A 250 -3.38 31.39 5.30
CA ASN A 250 -4.65 31.37 4.56
C ASN A 250 -4.52 30.73 3.16
N ILE A 251 -3.37 30.92 2.50
CA ILE A 251 -3.12 30.31 1.18
C ILE A 251 -3.09 28.78 1.28
N LEU A 252 -2.50 28.22 2.32
CA LEU A 252 -2.46 26.78 2.56
C LEU A 252 -3.85 26.22 2.86
N ASN A 253 -4.65 26.92 3.67
CA ASN A 253 -6.02 26.52 3.97
C ASN A 253 -6.84 26.40 2.68
N ILE A 254 -6.87 27.45 1.86
CA ILE A 254 -7.63 27.50 0.60
C ILE A 254 -7.15 26.39 -0.36
N ASN A 255 -5.85 26.17 -0.47
CA ASN A 255 -5.33 25.16 -1.40
C ASN A 255 -5.64 23.73 -0.99
N LEU A 256 -5.38 23.37 0.25
CA LEU A 256 -5.65 22.02 0.74
C LEU A 256 -7.15 21.73 0.77
N GLU A 257 -7.98 22.74 1.10
CA GLU A 257 -9.44 22.64 1.02
C GLU A 257 -9.91 22.51 -0.41
N GLY A 258 -9.35 23.30 -1.35
CA GLY A 258 -9.67 23.22 -2.78
C GLY A 258 -9.33 21.85 -3.36
N ILE A 259 -8.12 21.35 -3.15
CA ILE A 259 -7.69 20.03 -3.60
C ILE A 259 -8.63 18.92 -3.09
N THR A 260 -8.95 18.94 -1.79
CA THR A 260 -9.82 17.92 -1.20
C THR A 260 -11.26 18.04 -1.67
N SER A 261 -11.78 19.25 -1.83
CA SER A 261 -13.14 19.50 -2.31
C SER A 261 -13.31 19.07 -3.77
N ASP A 262 -12.34 19.35 -4.62
CA ASP A 262 -12.36 18.92 -6.02
C ASP A 262 -12.26 17.41 -6.17
N TYR A 263 -11.40 16.76 -5.37
CA TYR A 263 -11.34 15.31 -5.32
C TYR A 263 -12.69 14.70 -4.93
N LEU A 264 -13.32 15.17 -3.85
CA LEU A 264 -14.59 14.65 -3.35
C LEU A 264 -15.77 14.90 -4.30
N LYS A 265 -15.77 15.98 -5.07
CA LYS A 265 -16.79 16.22 -6.09
C LYS A 265 -16.77 15.19 -7.21
N ASN A 266 -15.57 14.72 -7.57
CA ASN A 266 -15.35 13.93 -8.77
C ASN A 266 -15.17 12.44 -8.46
N ASN A 267 -14.82 12.10 -7.21
CA ASN A 267 -14.49 10.74 -6.80
C ASN A 267 -15.24 10.39 -5.50
N ASP A 268 -15.25 9.24 -5.14
CA ASP A 268 -15.50 8.43 -3.96
C ASP A 268 -16.60 8.86 -2.96
N LYS A 269 -17.82 8.57 -3.35
CA LYS A 269 -18.96 8.53 -2.41
C LYS A 269 -18.90 7.29 -1.49
N ASN A 270 -18.24 6.23 -1.90
CA ASN A 270 -18.22 4.95 -1.18
C ASN A 270 -17.51 5.07 0.16
N TYR A 271 -16.38 5.79 0.21
CA TYR A 271 -15.68 6.04 1.47
C TYR A 271 -16.50 6.88 2.45
N LEU A 272 -17.23 7.89 1.96
CA LEU A 272 -18.12 8.72 2.80
C LEU A 272 -19.30 7.91 3.32
N ASN A 273 -19.89 7.06 2.49
CA ASN A 273 -20.96 6.14 2.90
C ASN A 273 -20.46 5.18 4.00
N TYR A 274 -19.23 4.68 3.88
CA TYR A 274 -18.62 3.85 4.91
C TYR A 274 -18.38 4.62 6.21
N ILE A 275 -17.83 5.86 6.14
CA ILE A 275 -17.68 6.70 7.34
C ILE A 275 -19.03 6.93 8.00
N TYR A 276 -20.06 7.26 7.21
CA TYR A 276 -21.41 7.42 7.73
C TYR A 276 -21.91 6.15 8.42
N TYR A 277 -21.79 4.99 7.75
CA TYR A 277 -22.18 3.69 8.31
C TYR A 277 -21.43 3.38 9.60
N LYS A 278 -20.12 3.59 9.64
CA LYS A 278 -19.29 3.34 10.83
C LYS A 278 -19.74 4.14 12.05
N TYR A 279 -20.21 5.38 11.84
CA TYR A 279 -20.63 6.26 12.95
C TYR A 279 -22.10 6.13 13.31
N LYS A 280 -22.96 5.80 12.36
CA LYS A 280 -24.42 5.73 12.56
C LYS A 280 -24.97 4.31 12.61
N ASN A 281 -24.16 3.31 12.22
CA ASN A 281 -24.58 1.93 12.05
C ASN A 281 -25.86 1.79 11.17
N SER A 282 -25.98 2.66 10.18
CA SER A 282 -27.10 2.72 9.23
C SER A 282 -26.62 3.14 7.86
N LEU A 283 -27.28 2.65 6.81
CA LEU A 283 -26.96 3.00 5.42
C LEU A 283 -27.73 4.27 5.02
N LYS A 284 -27.09 5.12 4.23
CA LYS A 284 -27.68 6.29 3.60
C LYS A 284 -27.29 6.33 2.13
N ASN A 285 -28.27 6.40 1.23
CA ASN A 285 -28.02 6.33 -0.22
C ASN A 285 -27.24 7.53 -0.79
N ASN A 286 -27.41 8.71 -0.21
CA ASN A 286 -26.67 9.92 -0.59
C ASN A 286 -26.14 10.60 0.67
N VAL A 287 -24.85 10.42 0.95
CA VAL A 287 -24.16 11.10 2.03
C VAL A 287 -23.54 12.37 1.47
N ASN A 288 -23.91 13.51 2.01
CA ASN A 288 -23.22 14.77 1.74
C ASN A 288 -22.00 14.88 2.65
N TYR A 289 -21.10 15.77 2.29
CA TYR A 289 -19.91 16.02 3.09
C TYR A 289 -19.64 17.53 3.20
N ASN A 290 -18.98 17.90 4.28
CA ASN A 290 -18.36 19.20 4.45
C ASN A 290 -16.92 18.97 4.87
N ILE A 291 -15.97 19.64 4.22
CA ILE A 291 -14.57 19.61 4.60
C ILE A 291 -14.13 20.99 5.12
N THR A 292 -13.38 20.98 6.19
CA THR A 292 -12.75 22.17 6.75
C THR A 292 -11.27 21.89 6.95
N VAL A 293 -10.43 22.67 6.31
CA VAL A 293 -8.98 22.66 6.50
C VAL A 293 -8.60 23.84 7.37
N SER A 294 -7.76 23.59 8.37
CA SER A 294 -7.23 24.62 9.25
C SER A 294 -5.75 24.41 9.49
N VAL A 295 -4.92 25.30 8.98
CA VAL A 295 -3.49 25.36 9.31
C VAL A 295 -3.27 26.44 10.36
N LYS A 296 -2.76 26.08 11.53
CA LYS A 296 -2.51 27.00 12.62
C LYS A 296 -1.04 27.42 12.62
N LYS A 297 -0.79 28.73 12.60
CA LYS A 297 0.56 29.25 12.79
C LYS A 297 0.94 29.13 14.25
N LEU A 298 1.97 28.32 14.54
CA LEU A 298 2.60 28.34 15.86
C LEU A 298 3.49 29.59 15.97
N LYS A 299 3.26 30.42 16.96
CA LYS A 299 4.19 31.47 17.34
C LYS A 299 5.40 30.78 18.00
N THR A 300 6.54 30.80 17.35
CA THR A 300 7.79 30.56 18.05
C THR A 300 7.94 31.73 19.03
N ASN A 301 7.79 31.48 20.32
CA ASN A 301 8.34 32.37 21.32
C ASN A 301 9.83 32.45 21.00
N GLY A 302 10.33 33.64 20.62
CA GLY A 302 11.72 33.86 20.25
C GLY A 302 12.66 33.40 21.35
N GLY A 303 13.02 32.14 21.30
CA GLY A 303 14.24 31.64 21.91
C GLY A 303 15.35 31.99 20.96
N GLU A 304 16.19 32.91 21.35
CA GLU A 304 17.48 33.17 20.74
C GLU A 304 18.19 31.85 20.51
N MET A 305 18.39 31.46 19.24
CA MET A 305 19.36 30.44 18.91
C MET A 305 20.72 31.08 19.18
N PHE A 306 21.33 30.68 20.27
CA PHE A 306 22.75 30.89 20.47
C PHE A 306 23.50 30.16 19.37
N GLY A 307 24.40 30.89 18.71
CA GLY A 307 25.21 30.55 17.57
C GLY A 307 26.19 29.38 17.75
#